data_58dccfc7c2112ae0ffd1aede535ba539
#
_entry.id   58dccfc7c2112ae0ffd1aede535ba539
#
_cell.length_a   1.000
_cell.length_b   1.000
_cell.length_c   1.000
_cell.angle_alpha   90.00
_cell.angle_beta   90.00
_cell.angle_gamma   90.00
#
_symmetry.space_group_name_H-M   'P 1'
#
loop_
_entity.id
_entity.type
_entity.pdbx_description
1 polymer ?
#
loop_
_entity_poly.entity_id
_entity_poly.type
_entity_poly.pdbx_seq_one_letter_code
_entity_poly.pdbx_strand_id
1 'polypeptide(L)'
;MLFRSVERLIALLPRANGSMPARDLAKRLLSVTGRPPADPPAGEGAAEAPAKARSWVGLRAATLLALGDSEAAANLARLVPSRLEDDDLARVLLDATLGAYDNSGTCTLIRSRIDRLNDAYWQKAFIFCQALANEHGRAQLGLTMLREQNVPDDPAFARLLAALAGDTRAATGPVPEATPLHLAMLRAARQNVPPELATSSDPLLLRMIATTPNAAAEPRLIAAERAEAFGSLSSEALAQLYDSVAFTPEQLANALTFAQGDRGPRGRAVMYRAAKAQTSGLARAEALQRSWKLARERGGYATAVRVALPLLLEMPPASELSFFAADAVRALLFTGKIEEARRWRTLVKAEAMAGNEAATASEALVWPLLWLADAEERKNDKTPLATRFAAWRQAQEKVDAAAQRGRSALLATLIVSSGERPDPAIINALLPSTLTREPAPMPNLGLWLGVGAALESGRVAETALFAIDMLGPEGAAGASPHTVALVLDALRAAGLDADARALAIEAAIAAGL
;
A
#
# COMPACT_ATOMS: atom_id res chain seq x y z
N MET A 1 7.11 -25.52 -10.80
CA MET A 1 6.83 -24.53 -11.88
C MET A 1 8.12 -23.95 -12.38
N LEU A 2 8.10 -23.57 -13.63
CA LEU A 2 9.27 -23.17 -14.38
C LEU A 2 9.57 -21.69 -14.08
N PHE A 3 10.83 -21.27 -14.19
CA PHE A 3 11.32 -19.89 -14.05
C PHE A 3 10.39 -18.85 -14.71
N ARG A 4 9.94 -19.11 -15.95
CA ARG A 4 9.01 -18.25 -16.71
C ARG A 4 7.66 -18.02 -16.01
N SER A 5 7.16 -18.96 -15.20
CA SER A 5 5.90 -18.77 -14.47
C SER A 5 6.08 -17.82 -13.29
N VAL A 6 7.19 -17.93 -12.56
CA VAL A 6 7.52 -17.03 -11.45
C VAL A 6 7.79 -15.61 -11.94
N GLU A 7 8.49 -15.46 -13.10
CA GLU A 7 8.67 -14.15 -13.74
C GLU A 7 7.33 -13.49 -14.08
N ARG A 8 6.37 -14.27 -14.62
CA ARG A 8 5.03 -13.77 -14.94
C ARG A 8 4.28 -13.32 -13.68
N LEU A 9 4.32 -14.10 -12.60
CA LEU A 9 3.69 -13.75 -11.34
C LEU A 9 4.28 -12.46 -10.76
N ILE A 10 5.62 -12.34 -10.74
CA ILE A 10 6.28 -11.12 -10.30
C ILE A 10 5.88 -9.91 -11.17
N ALA A 11 5.71 -10.11 -12.49
CA ALA A 11 5.27 -9.05 -13.40
C ALA A 11 3.80 -8.66 -13.23
N LEU A 12 2.95 -9.56 -12.70
CA LEU A 12 1.53 -9.32 -12.42
C LEU A 12 1.31 -8.60 -11.08
N LEU A 13 2.29 -8.62 -10.17
CA LEU A 13 2.15 -7.98 -8.86
C LEU A 13 1.66 -6.54 -8.99
N PRO A 14 0.55 -6.18 -8.29
CA PRO A 14 -0.01 -4.85 -8.38
C PRO A 14 0.94 -3.82 -7.78
N ARG A 15 1.44 -2.89 -8.60
CA ARG A 15 2.37 -1.83 -8.17
C ARG A 15 1.72 -0.86 -7.21
N ALA A 16 0.52 -0.39 -7.54
CA ALA A 16 -0.30 0.47 -6.70
C ALA A 16 -1.24 -0.39 -5.84
N ASN A 17 -0.71 -1.09 -4.84
CA ASN A 17 -1.48 -1.99 -3.98
C ASN A 17 -1.86 -1.28 -2.67
N GLY A 18 -3.15 -1.12 -2.42
CA GLY A 18 -3.70 -0.52 -1.20
C GLY A 18 -3.58 -1.41 0.05
N SER A 19 -3.37 -2.71 -0.11
CA SER A 19 -3.23 -3.67 0.98
C SER A 19 -1.83 -3.66 1.58
N MET A 20 -1.69 -3.22 2.82
CA MET A 20 -0.41 -3.27 3.54
C MET A 20 0.09 -4.71 3.75
N PRO A 21 -0.73 -5.67 4.22
CA PRO A 21 -0.27 -7.04 4.41
C PRO A 21 0.19 -7.71 3.10
N ALA A 22 -0.53 -7.51 1.99
CA ALA A 22 -0.15 -8.07 0.70
C ALA A 22 1.17 -7.46 0.19
N ARG A 23 1.37 -6.14 0.35
CA ARG A 23 2.64 -5.49 0.00
C ARG A 23 3.81 -6.00 0.83
N ASP A 24 3.62 -6.11 2.14
CA ASP A 24 4.69 -6.55 3.05
C ASP A 24 5.08 -7.99 2.75
N LEU A 25 4.11 -8.84 2.43
CA LEU A 25 4.38 -10.20 1.96
C LEU A 25 5.15 -10.19 0.64
N ALA A 26 4.72 -9.40 -0.36
CA ALA A 26 5.41 -9.27 -1.64
C ALA A 26 6.86 -8.77 -1.45
N LYS A 27 7.08 -7.72 -0.66
CA LYS A 27 8.42 -7.18 -0.38
C LYS A 27 9.32 -8.21 0.30
N ARG A 28 8.81 -8.96 1.28
CA ARG A 28 9.58 -10.04 1.91
C ARG A 28 9.96 -11.13 0.92
N LEU A 29 9.02 -11.59 0.09
CA LEU A 29 9.28 -12.59 -0.96
C LEU A 29 10.34 -12.13 -1.95
N LEU A 30 10.29 -10.88 -2.38
CA LEU A 30 11.25 -10.30 -3.31
C LEU A 30 12.62 -10.05 -2.67
N SER A 31 12.70 -9.89 -1.35
CA SER A 31 13.94 -9.61 -0.60
C SER A 31 14.67 -10.86 -0.10
N VAL A 32 14.03 -12.04 -0.11
CA VAL A 32 14.62 -13.29 0.37
C VAL A 32 15.86 -13.64 -0.46
N THR A 33 16.95 -14.03 0.20
CA THR A 33 18.12 -14.60 -0.45
C THR A 33 17.82 -16.05 -0.86
N GLY A 34 17.68 -16.30 -2.13
CA GLY A 34 17.37 -17.62 -2.68
C GLY A 34 18.06 -17.84 -4.02
N ARG A 35 18.29 -19.09 -4.36
CA ARG A 35 18.76 -19.45 -5.70
C ARG A 35 17.63 -19.13 -6.72
N PRO A 36 17.99 -18.69 -7.93
CA PRO A 36 16.99 -18.55 -8.98
C PRO A 36 16.30 -19.91 -9.20
N PRO A 37 15.01 -19.89 -9.58
CA PRO A 37 14.33 -21.11 -10.02
C PRO A 37 15.12 -21.79 -11.13
N ALA A 38 15.16 -23.11 -11.12
CA ALA A 38 15.87 -23.86 -12.18
C ALA A 38 15.19 -23.60 -13.54
N ASP A 39 16.00 -23.45 -14.59
CA ASP A 39 15.49 -23.42 -15.96
C ASP A 39 14.80 -24.75 -16.28
N PRO A 40 13.72 -24.75 -17.08
CA PRO A 40 13.11 -25.97 -17.55
C PRO A 40 14.14 -26.77 -18.34
N PRO A 41 14.15 -28.12 -18.22
CA PRO A 41 14.94 -28.94 -19.12
C PRO A 41 14.54 -28.59 -20.57
N ALA A 42 15.55 -28.42 -21.45
CA ALA A 42 15.33 -28.15 -22.86
C ALA A 42 14.50 -29.29 -23.46
N GLY A 43 13.21 -29.07 -23.66
CA GLY A 43 12.27 -29.98 -24.29
C GLY A 43 11.87 -29.47 -25.66
N GLU A 44 11.55 -30.36 -26.58
CA GLU A 44 10.99 -30.05 -27.89
C GLU A 44 9.77 -29.17 -27.76
N GLY A 45 9.83 -27.92 -28.24
CA GLY A 45 8.77 -26.90 -28.10
C GLY A 45 9.15 -25.67 -27.30
N ALA A 46 10.41 -25.50 -26.90
CA ALA A 46 10.89 -24.25 -26.34
C ALA A 46 10.80 -23.15 -27.41
N ALA A 47 9.77 -22.31 -27.34
CA ALA A 47 9.77 -21.06 -28.08
C ALA A 47 11.09 -20.33 -27.81
N GLU A 48 11.70 -19.74 -28.86
CA GLU A 48 12.95 -18.99 -28.75
C GLU A 48 13.04 -18.20 -27.46
N ALA A 49 14.13 -18.40 -26.72
CA ALA A 49 14.41 -17.62 -25.52
C ALA A 49 14.36 -16.13 -25.91
N PRO A 50 13.69 -15.26 -25.16
CA PRO A 50 13.71 -13.83 -25.43
C PRO A 50 15.16 -13.37 -25.47
N ALA A 51 15.50 -12.51 -26.42
CA ALA A 51 16.85 -12.11 -26.81
C ALA A 51 17.76 -11.59 -25.68
N LYS A 52 17.23 -11.32 -24.49
CA LYS A 52 17.94 -11.11 -23.21
C LYS A 52 17.05 -11.60 -22.07
N ALA A 53 17.40 -12.71 -21.45
CA ALA A 53 16.79 -13.10 -20.18
C ALA A 53 17.13 -12.03 -19.12
N ARG A 54 16.13 -11.43 -18.49
CA ARG A 54 16.35 -10.55 -17.35
C ARG A 54 17.02 -11.32 -16.22
N SER A 55 17.99 -10.70 -15.56
CA SER A 55 18.57 -11.34 -14.40
C SER A 55 17.52 -11.50 -13.29
N TRP A 56 17.55 -12.62 -12.61
CA TRP A 56 16.64 -12.90 -11.49
C TRP A 56 16.69 -11.82 -10.40
N VAL A 57 17.88 -11.31 -10.12
CA VAL A 57 18.08 -10.24 -9.14
C VAL A 57 17.59 -8.91 -9.69
N GLY A 58 17.86 -8.63 -10.98
CA GLY A 58 17.36 -7.44 -11.68
C GLY A 58 15.85 -7.35 -11.70
N LEU A 59 15.16 -8.46 -12.01
CA LEU A 59 13.70 -8.53 -11.97
C LEU A 59 13.13 -8.19 -10.57
N ARG A 60 13.69 -8.79 -9.52
CA ARG A 60 13.26 -8.57 -8.14
C ARG A 60 13.51 -7.13 -7.69
N ALA A 61 14.71 -6.60 -7.96
CA ALA A 61 15.06 -5.24 -7.63
C ALA A 61 14.19 -4.21 -8.38
N ALA A 62 13.93 -4.44 -9.66
CA ALA A 62 13.02 -3.60 -10.46
C ALA A 62 11.59 -3.63 -9.91
N THR A 63 11.12 -4.79 -9.46
CA THR A 63 9.79 -4.92 -8.87
C THR A 63 9.70 -4.24 -7.51
N LEU A 64 10.72 -4.39 -6.64
CA LEU A 64 10.79 -3.65 -5.36
C LEU A 64 10.75 -2.14 -5.59
N LEU A 65 11.48 -1.65 -6.58
CA LEU A 65 11.45 -0.23 -6.94
C LEU A 65 10.06 0.21 -7.42
N ALA A 66 9.41 -0.60 -8.26
CA ALA A 66 8.06 -0.34 -8.75
C ALA A 66 6.99 -0.39 -7.64
N LEU A 67 7.22 -1.16 -6.57
CA LEU A 67 6.41 -1.14 -5.34
C LEU A 67 6.74 0.04 -4.43
N GLY A 68 7.61 0.95 -4.86
CA GLY A 68 7.99 2.15 -4.11
C GLY A 68 9.06 1.93 -3.03
N ASP A 69 9.63 0.72 -2.94
CA ASP A 69 10.69 0.39 -1.98
C ASP A 69 12.08 0.57 -2.59
N SER A 70 12.45 1.84 -2.82
CA SER A 70 13.74 2.18 -3.44
C SER A 70 14.94 1.76 -2.60
N GLU A 71 14.80 1.70 -1.28
CA GLU A 71 15.87 1.26 -0.38
C GLU A 71 16.13 -0.24 -0.49
N ALA A 72 15.09 -1.08 -0.40
CA ALA A 72 15.22 -2.52 -0.58
C ALA A 72 15.74 -2.87 -1.99
N ALA A 73 15.26 -2.17 -3.02
CA ALA A 73 15.72 -2.33 -4.40
C ALA A 73 17.23 -2.03 -4.53
N ALA A 74 17.67 -0.89 -3.98
CA ALA A 74 19.08 -0.50 -4.01
C ALA A 74 19.96 -1.44 -3.17
N ASN A 75 19.49 -1.90 -2.01
CA ASN A 75 20.21 -2.86 -1.18
C ASN A 75 20.37 -4.20 -1.90
N LEU A 76 19.32 -4.72 -2.52
CA LEU A 76 19.38 -5.93 -3.31
C LEU A 76 20.37 -5.81 -4.48
N ALA A 77 20.36 -4.67 -5.18
CA ALA A 77 21.26 -4.40 -6.29
C ALA A 77 22.74 -4.34 -5.85
N ARG A 78 23.02 -3.79 -4.65
CA ARG A 78 24.41 -3.71 -4.11
C ARG A 78 24.96 -5.06 -3.67
N LEU A 79 24.12 -6.05 -3.38
CA LEU A 79 24.57 -7.42 -3.02
C LEU A 79 25.17 -8.17 -4.21
N VAL A 80 24.90 -7.73 -5.44
CA VAL A 80 25.46 -8.33 -6.64
C VAL A 80 26.86 -7.77 -6.87
N PRO A 81 27.89 -8.63 -7.03
CA PRO A 81 29.24 -8.16 -7.31
C PRO A 81 29.28 -7.28 -8.58
N SER A 82 30.00 -6.17 -8.52
CA SER A 82 30.14 -5.20 -9.63
C SER A 82 30.71 -5.80 -10.93
N ARG A 83 31.26 -7.01 -10.86
CA ARG A 83 31.76 -7.77 -12.01
C ARG A 83 30.65 -8.39 -12.86
N LEU A 84 29.44 -8.58 -12.27
CA LEU A 84 28.29 -9.04 -13.03
C LEU A 84 27.68 -7.80 -13.70
N GLU A 85 27.90 -7.70 -14.97
CA GLU A 85 27.39 -6.63 -15.82
C GLU A 85 25.88 -6.83 -16.05
N ASP A 86 25.09 -6.39 -15.10
CA ASP A 86 23.64 -6.49 -15.12
C ASP A 86 23.03 -5.11 -15.43
N ASP A 87 22.53 -4.97 -16.65
CA ASP A 87 21.96 -3.74 -17.16
C ASP A 87 20.64 -3.38 -16.43
N ASP A 88 19.85 -4.40 -16.04
CA ASP A 88 18.60 -4.20 -15.30
C ASP A 88 18.88 -3.63 -13.91
N LEU A 89 19.90 -4.17 -13.22
CA LEU A 89 20.31 -3.62 -11.92
C LEU A 89 20.88 -2.21 -12.03
N ALA A 90 21.66 -1.93 -13.07
CA ALA A 90 22.16 -0.59 -13.31
C ALA A 90 21.01 0.41 -13.49
N ARG A 91 19.96 0.02 -14.23
CA ARG A 91 18.75 0.84 -14.40
C ARG A 91 18.02 1.06 -13.07
N VAL A 92 17.86 0.03 -12.25
CA VAL A 92 17.25 0.15 -10.92
C VAL A 92 18.03 1.14 -10.04
N LEU A 93 19.36 1.06 -10.03
CA LEU A 93 20.19 1.99 -9.27
C LEU A 93 20.06 3.42 -9.79
N LEU A 94 19.98 3.62 -11.11
CA LEU A 94 19.76 4.94 -11.70
C LEU A 94 18.42 5.53 -11.25
N ASP A 95 17.33 4.79 -11.38
CA ASP A 95 16.01 5.27 -11.00
C ASP A 95 15.89 5.46 -9.47
N ALA A 96 16.57 4.64 -8.66
CA ALA A 96 16.62 4.81 -7.21
C ALA A 96 17.38 6.08 -6.79
N THR A 97 18.53 6.39 -7.42
CA THR A 97 19.28 7.62 -7.13
C THR A 97 18.55 8.87 -7.60
N LEU A 98 17.91 8.83 -8.78
CA LEU A 98 17.01 9.89 -9.26
C LEU A 98 15.83 10.09 -8.30
N GLY A 99 15.21 8.99 -7.86
CA GLY A 99 14.10 9.00 -6.91
C GLY A 99 14.45 9.55 -5.54
N ALA A 100 15.71 9.44 -5.14
CA ALA A 100 16.26 10.05 -3.94
C ALA A 100 16.70 11.52 -4.16
N TYR A 101 16.64 12.02 -5.40
CA TYR A 101 17.23 13.31 -5.83
C TYR A 101 18.73 13.42 -5.54
N ASP A 102 19.44 12.29 -5.52
CA ASP A 102 20.89 12.24 -5.39
C ASP A 102 21.55 12.49 -6.76
N ASN A 103 21.63 13.74 -7.14
CA ASN A 103 22.25 14.14 -8.42
C ASN A 103 23.73 13.74 -8.51
N SER A 104 24.46 13.76 -7.40
CA SER A 104 25.89 13.40 -7.37
C SER A 104 26.07 11.90 -7.61
N GLY A 105 25.34 11.06 -6.87
CA GLY A 105 25.34 9.62 -7.05
C GLY A 105 24.87 9.21 -8.45
N THR A 106 23.79 9.84 -8.93
CA THR A 106 23.27 9.63 -10.30
C THR A 106 24.35 9.88 -11.36
N CYS A 107 25.02 11.04 -11.31
CA CYS A 107 26.01 11.39 -12.33
C CYS A 107 27.30 10.57 -12.20
N THR A 108 27.65 10.11 -11.02
CA THR A 108 28.76 9.18 -10.82
C THR A 108 28.46 7.81 -11.42
N LEU A 109 27.25 7.28 -11.17
CA LEU A 109 26.79 6.04 -11.76
C LEU A 109 26.78 6.10 -13.29
N ILE A 110 26.23 7.18 -13.86
CA ILE A 110 26.14 7.35 -15.32
C ILE A 110 27.54 7.37 -15.94
N ARG A 111 28.48 8.17 -15.42
CA ARG A 111 29.85 8.23 -15.95
C ARG A 111 30.56 6.88 -15.93
N SER A 112 30.27 6.05 -14.93
CA SER A 112 30.89 4.70 -14.85
C SER A 112 30.30 3.68 -15.82
N ARG A 113 29.20 4.00 -16.51
CA ARG A 113 28.44 3.03 -17.32
C ARG A 113 28.10 3.48 -18.73
N ILE A 114 28.28 4.78 -19.05
CA ILE A 114 27.82 5.36 -20.32
C ILE A 114 28.47 4.74 -21.56
N ASP A 115 29.70 4.28 -21.47
CA ASP A 115 30.39 3.64 -22.57
C ASP A 115 29.75 2.30 -22.99
N ARG A 116 29.02 1.69 -22.06
CA ARG A 116 28.36 0.39 -22.26
C ARG A 116 26.84 0.51 -22.38
N LEU A 117 26.22 1.35 -21.57
CA LEU A 117 24.79 1.56 -21.51
C LEU A 117 24.43 2.85 -22.26
N ASN A 118 24.10 2.70 -23.53
CA ASN A 118 23.88 3.81 -24.45
C ASN A 118 22.45 3.90 -24.99
N ASP A 119 21.47 3.25 -24.34
CA ASP A 119 20.08 3.44 -24.69
C ASP A 119 19.62 4.89 -24.44
N ALA A 120 18.49 5.27 -25.05
CA ALA A 120 17.99 6.64 -25.03
C ALA A 120 17.82 7.21 -23.60
N TYR A 121 17.46 6.38 -22.63
CA TYR A 121 17.27 6.85 -21.24
C TYR A 121 18.61 7.18 -20.55
N TRP A 122 19.62 6.33 -20.73
CA TRP A 122 20.97 6.59 -20.22
C TRP A 122 21.59 7.83 -20.87
N GLN A 123 21.38 7.98 -22.18
CA GLN A 123 21.84 9.17 -22.90
C GLN A 123 21.15 10.43 -22.39
N LYS A 124 19.82 10.42 -22.19
CA LYS A 124 19.08 11.55 -21.58
C LYS A 124 19.59 11.85 -20.16
N ALA A 125 19.84 10.83 -19.34
CA ALA A 125 20.37 11.01 -18.00
C ALA A 125 21.81 11.56 -18.01
N PHE A 126 22.65 11.18 -19.00
CA PHE A 126 23.97 11.76 -19.20
C PHE A 126 23.90 13.25 -19.60
N ILE A 127 23.01 13.60 -20.53
CA ILE A 127 22.75 15.00 -20.92
C ILE A 127 22.29 15.83 -19.73
N PHE A 128 21.44 15.28 -18.87
CA PHE A 128 21.06 15.94 -17.61
C PHE A 128 22.26 16.20 -16.71
N CYS A 129 23.18 15.25 -16.57
CA CYS A 129 24.40 15.45 -15.80
C CYS A 129 25.33 16.53 -16.38
N GLN A 130 25.42 16.64 -17.70
CA GLN A 130 26.16 17.73 -18.35
C GLN A 130 25.51 19.08 -18.04
N ALA A 131 24.19 19.17 -18.10
CA ALA A 131 23.46 20.40 -17.73
C ALA A 131 23.68 20.80 -16.26
N LEU A 132 23.68 19.83 -15.34
CA LEU A 132 23.99 20.07 -13.91
C LEU A 132 25.42 20.55 -13.69
N ALA A 133 26.36 20.13 -14.54
CA ALA A 133 27.76 20.62 -14.53
C ALA A 133 27.93 21.98 -15.21
N ASN A 134 26.84 22.64 -15.63
CA ASN A 134 26.82 23.86 -16.45
C ASN A 134 27.48 23.71 -17.85
N GLU A 135 27.61 22.48 -18.34
CA GLU A 135 28.14 22.18 -19.69
C GLU A 135 27.00 22.28 -20.73
N HIS A 136 26.28 23.40 -20.77
CA HIS A 136 25.03 23.54 -21.56
C HIS A 136 25.23 23.29 -23.06
N GLY A 137 26.40 23.69 -23.61
CA GLY A 137 26.73 23.46 -25.02
C GLY A 137 26.83 21.96 -25.35
N ARG A 138 27.45 21.16 -24.47
CA ARG A 138 27.55 19.72 -24.62
C ARG A 138 26.19 19.06 -24.45
N ALA A 139 25.41 19.51 -23.48
CA ALA A 139 24.05 18.99 -23.26
C ALA A 139 23.15 19.25 -24.49
N GLN A 140 23.26 20.44 -25.11
CA GLN A 140 22.52 20.75 -26.34
C GLN A 140 22.97 19.91 -27.53
N LEU A 141 24.28 19.67 -27.67
CA LEU A 141 24.82 18.76 -28.70
C LEU A 141 24.27 17.33 -28.49
N GLY A 142 24.28 16.83 -27.25
CA GLY A 142 23.70 15.52 -26.90
C GLY A 142 22.24 15.41 -27.30
N LEU A 143 21.42 16.42 -27.07
CA LEU A 143 20.02 16.45 -27.51
C LEU A 143 19.89 16.38 -29.04
N THR A 144 20.76 17.08 -29.77
CA THR A 144 20.79 17.02 -31.24
C THR A 144 21.14 15.61 -31.72
N MET A 145 22.15 14.98 -31.11
CA MET A 145 22.55 13.60 -31.45
C MET A 145 21.42 12.59 -31.19
N LEU A 146 20.64 12.74 -30.13
CA LEU A 146 19.46 11.89 -29.88
C LEU A 146 18.45 11.98 -31.02
N ARG A 147 18.22 13.18 -31.56
CA ARG A 147 17.32 13.39 -32.70
C ARG A 147 17.86 12.76 -33.99
N GLU A 148 19.15 12.87 -34.25
CA GLU A 148 19.81 12.24 -35.39
C GLU A 148 19.76 10.70 -35.33
N GLN A 149 19.74 10.14 -34.12
CA GLN A 149 19.58 8.69 -33.88
C GLN A 149 18.13 8.20 -34.00
N ASN A 150 17.18 9.06 -34.39
CA ASN A 150 15.74 8.77 -34.46
C ASN A 150 15.15 8.30 -33.11
N VAL A 151 15.69 8.74 -31.99
CA VAL A 151 15.07 8.55 -30.69
C VAL A 151 13.75 9.31 -30.68
N PRO A 152 12.63 8.72 -30.20
CA PRO A 152 11.35 9.40 -30.10
C PRO A 152 11.47 10.75 -29.41
N ASP A 153 10.86 11.78 -29.99
CA ASP A 153 10.92 13.13 -29.45
C ASP A 153 10.30 13.20 -28.06
N ASP A 154 10.96 13.92 -27.17
CA ASP A 154 10.54 14.15 -25.80
C ASP A 154 10.54 15.66 -25.52
N PRO A 155 9.42 16.32 -25.86
CA PRO A 155 9.32 17.77 -25.71
C PRO A 155 9.45 18.23 -24.25
N ALA A 156 9.05 17.39 -23.27
CA ALA A 156 9.20 17.69 -21.86
C ALA A 156 10.68 17.70 -21.47
N PHE A 157 11.45 16.70 -21.87
CA PHE A 157 12.89 16.64 -21.63
C PHE A 157 13.63 17.84 -22.25
N ALA A 158 13.35 18.14 -23.52
CA ALA A 158 13.99 19.27 -24.22
C ALA A 158 13.69 20.61 -23.54
N ARG A 159 12.45 20.83 -23.14
CA ARG A 159 12.03 22.03 -22.40
C ARG A 159 12.70 22.14 -21.04
N LEU A 160 12.77 21.05 -20.27
CA LEU A 160 13.43 21.03 -18.96
C LEU A 160 14.95 21.25 -19.09
N LEU A 161 15.56 20.76 -20.16
CA LEU A 161 16.97 21.01 -20.47
C LEU A 161 17.23 22.51 -20.73
N ALA A 162 16.34 23.16 -21.50
CA ALA A 162 16.41 24.60 -21.74
C ALA A 162 16.23 25.41 -20.44
N ALA A 163 15.30 24.99 -19.57
CA ALA A 163 15.11 25.62 -18.26
C ALA A 163 16.35 25.48 -17.36
N LEU A 164 17.06 24.35 -17.39
CA LEU A 164 18.33 24.16 -16.68
C LEU A 164 19.44 25.09 -17.23
N ALA A 165 19.38 25.45 -18.51
CA ALA A 165 20.28 26.42 -19.11
C ALA A 165 19.89 27.89 -18.83
N GLY A 166 18.84 28.14 -18.05
CA GLY A 166 18.40 29.49 -17.65
C GLY A 166 17.33 30.11 -18.54
N ASP A 167 16.75 29.36 -19.49
CA ASP A 167 15.62 29.83 -20.28
C ASP A 167 14.33 29.83 -19.46
N THR A 168 13.98 31.00 -18.92
CA THR A 168 12.78 31.20 -18.11
C THR A 168 11.47 31.06 -18.89
N ARG A 169 11.50 31.14 -20.24
CA ARG A 169 10.33 30.95 -21.11
C ARG A 169 9.99 29.47 -21.30
N ALA A 170 10.97 28.59 -21.08
CA ALA A 170 10.80 27.15 -21.19
C ALA A 170 10.03 26.53 -20.00
N ALA A 171 9.51 27.35 -19.09
CA ALA A 171 9.28 26.97 -17.71
C ALA A 171 8.10 26.06 -17.41
N THR A 172 7.02 26.02 -18.16
CA THR A 172 5.81 25.27 -17.77
C THR A 172 5.18 24.52 -18.93
N GLY A 173 4.74 23.30 -18.66
CA GLY A 173 4.02 22.48 -19.63
C GLY A 173 3.83 21.06 -19.14
N PRO A 174 2.94 20.30 -19.79
CA PRO A 174 2.67 18.91 -19.40
C PRO A 174 3.92 18.04 -19.53
N VAL A 175 4.02 17.05 -18.67
CA VAL A 175 5.05 16.01 -18.71
C VAL A 175 4.33 14.65 -18.89
N PRO A 176 3.88 14.35 -20.11
CA PRO A 176 3.28 13.06 -20.39
C PRO A 176 4.33 11.96 -20.14
N GLU A 177 3.88 10.80 -19.68
CA GLU A 177 4.77 9.66 -19.38
C GLU A 177 5.98 10.03 -18.49
N ALA A 178 5.69 10.80 -17.42
CA ALA A 178 6.72 11.24 -16.49
C ALA A 178 7.57 10.08 -15.98
N THR A 179 8.87 10.32 -15.90
CA THR A 179 9.86 9.38 -15.37
C THR A 179 10.58 9.99 -14.16
N PRO A 180 11.31 9.21 -13.36
CA PRO A 180 12.16 9.74 -12.30
C PRO A 180 13.13 10.83 -12.78
N LEU A 181 13.64 10.70 -14.01
CA LEU A 181 14.52 11.72 -14.62
C LEU A 181 13.80 13.05 -14.80
N HIS A 182 12.56 13.06 -15.32
CA HIS A 182 11.78 14.29 -15.49
C HIS A 182 11.56 15.01 -14.15
N LEU A 183 11.21 14.27 -13.08
CA LEU A 183 11.01 14.87 -11.76
C LEU A 183 12.33 15.39 -11.15
N ALA A 184 13.44 14.71 -11.38
CA ALA A 184 14.76 15.19 -10.97
C ALA A 184 15.13 16.48 -11.70
N MET A 185 14.85 16.57 -13.01
CA MET A 185 15.06 17.78 -13.83
C MET A 185 14.16 18.93 -13.37
N LEU A 186 12.86 18.69 -13.12
CA LEU A 186 11.93 19.69 -12.58
C LEU A 186 12.47 20.29 -11.28
N ARG A 187 12.94 19.44 -10.37
CA ARG A 187 13.52 19.89 -9.10
C ARG A 187 14.80 20.69 -9.31
N ALA A 188 15.72 20.20 -10.13
CA ALA A 188 16.98 20.89 -10.40
C ALA A 188 16.78 22.26 -11.09
N ALA A 189 15.84 22.34 -12.04
CA ALA A 189 15.47 23.56 -12.73
C ALA A 189 14.56 24.49 -11.89
N ARG A 190 14.19 24.10 -10.66
CA ARG A 190 13.24 24.81 -9.79
C ARG A 190 11.90 25.10 -10.46
N GLN A 191 11.46 24.21 -11.33
CA GLN A 191 10.18 24.30 -12.03
C GLN A 191 9.07 23.65 -11.21
N ASN A 192 7.84 24.18 -11.34
CA ASN A 192 6.68 23.58 -10.66
C ASN A 192 6.37 22.21 -11.23
N VAL A 193 6.02 21.28 -10.33
CA VAL A 193 5.52 19.96 -10.73
C VAL A 193 4.11 20.12 -11.28
N PRO A 194 3.81 19.61 -12.49
CA PRO A 194 2.46 19.61 -13.04
C PRO A 194 1.47 18.87 -12.11
N PRO A 195 0.33 19.49 -11.77
CA PRO A 195 -0.58 18.95 -10.75
C PRO A 195 -1.19 17.60 -11.13
N GLU A 196 -1.34 17.32 -12.42
CA GLU A 196 -1.86 16.04 -12.93
C GLU A 196 -0.97 14.85 -12.54
N LEU A 197 0.31 15.05 -12.32
CA LEU A 197 1.23 13.99 -11.91
C LEU A 197 0.95 13.48 -10.48
N ALA A 198 0.27 14.27 -9.65
CA ALA A 198 -0.11 13.86 -8.29
C ALA A 198 -1.12 12.70 -8.27
N THR A 199 -1.78 12.40 -9.39
CA THR A 199 -2.70 11.28 -9.55
C THR A 199 -2.08 10.05 -10.22
N SER A 200 -0.75 10.04 -10.42
CA SER A 200 0.00 8.89 -10.95
C SER A 200 -0.32 7.60 -10.18
N SER A 201 -0.23 6.47 -10.87
CA SER A 201 -0.26 5.14 -10.25
C SER A 201 1.14 4.60 -9.92
N ASP A 202 2.20 5.37 -10.21
CA ASP A 202 3.59 4.98 -9.91
C ASP A 202 3.98 5.43 -8.49
N PRO A 203 4.22 4.49 -7.55
CA PRO A 203 4.56 4.82 -6.16
C PRO A 203 5.85 5.63 -6.02
N LEU A 204 6.86 5.39 -6.89
CA LEU A 204 8.11 6.14 -6.86
C LEU A 204 7.89 7.60 -7.25
N LEU A 205 7.15 7.86 -8.33
CA LEU A 205 6.85 9.22 -8.77
C LEU A 205 6.02 9.98 -7.71
N LEU A 206 5.03 9.31 -7.11
CA LEU A 206 4.22 9.91 -6.04
C LEU A 206 5.09 10.32 -4.85
N ARG A 207 6.03 9.45 -4.42
CA ARG A 207 6.98 9.78 -3.36
C ARG A 207 7.86 10.97 -3.74
N MET A 208 8.38 11.02 -4.97
CA MET A 208 9.19 12.13 -5.46
C MET A 208 8.40 13.45 -5.41
N ILE A 209 7.13 13.45 -5.83
CA ILE A 209 6.27 14.63 -5.78
C ILE A 209 5.99 15.05 -4.33
N ALA A 210 5.72 14.10 -3.44
CA ALA A 210 5.47 14.36 -2.03
C ALA A 210 6.67 15.02 -1.33
N THR A 211 7.90 14.66 -1.73
CA THR A 211 9.14 15.09 -1.07
C THR A 211 9.84 16.28 -1.75
N THR A 212 9.35 16.74 -2.91
CA THR A 212 9.93 17.90 -3.57
C THR A 212 9.30 19.22 -3.09
N PRO A 213 10.10 20.27 -2.80
CA PRO A 213 9.57 21.58 -2.45
C PRO A 213 8.90 22.31 -3.65
N ASN A 214 9.16 21.86 -4.87
CA ASN A 214 8.66 22.49 -6.10
C ASN A 214 7.21 22.10 -6.44
N ALA A 215 6.62 21.13 -5.74
CA ALA A 215 5.21 20.82 -5.87
C ALA A 215 4.37 21.81 -5.07
N ALA A 216 3.31 22.35 -5.67
CA ALA A 216 2.32 23.14 -4.97
C ALA A 216 1.70 22.33 -3.80
N ALA A 217 1.23 23.02 -2.76
CA ALA A 217 0.81 22.37 -1.51
C ALA A 217 -0.25 21.28 -1.70
N GLU A 218 -1.28 21.56 -2.51
CA GLU A 218 -2.37 20.60 -2.72
C GLU A 218 -1.93 19.37 -3.52
N PRO A 219 -1.33 19.47 -4.73
CA PRO A 219 -0.77 18.33 -5.46
C PRO A 219 0.23 17.53 -4.63
N ARG A 220 1.05 18.19 -3.82
CA ARG A 220 2.01 17.53 -2.93
C ARG A 220 1.34 16.68 -1.87
N LEU A 221 0.25 17.16 -1.26
CA LEU A 221 -0.53 16.40 -0.30
C LEU A 221 -1.28 15.24 -0.96
N ILE A 222 -1.86 15.44 -2.15
CA ILE A 222 -2.51 14.37 -2.92
C ILE A 222 -1.51 13.25 -3.20
N ALA A 223 -0.34 13.59 -3.72
CA ALA A 223 0.72 12.62 -3.99
C ALA A 223 1.20 11.92 -2.71
N ALA A 224 1.33 12.66 -1.59
CA ALA A 224 1.78 12.11 -0.32
C ALA A 224 0.80 11.09 0.26
N GLU A 225 -0.50 11.36 0.24
CA GLU A 225 -1.52 10.43 0.71
C GLU A 225 -1.56 9.15 -0.15
N ARG A 226 -1.45 9.30 -1.46
CA ARG A 226 -1.37 8.14 -2.38
C ARG A 226 -0.07 7.36 -2.18
N ALA A 227 1.06 8.06 -2.02
CA ALA A 227 2.35 7.43 -1.73
C ALA A 227 2.33 6.64 -0.40
N GLU A 228 1.68 7.18 0.63
CA GLU A 228 1.47 6.48 1.91
C GLU A 228 0.55 5.27 1.72
N ALA A 229 -0.58 5.43 1.04
CA ALA A 229 -1.51 4.35 0.77
C ALA A 229 -0.85 3.20 -0.01
N PHE A 230 0.08 3.49 -0.93
CA PHE A 230 0.84 2.50 -1.68
C PHE A 230 2.16 2.07 -0.99
N GLY A 231 2.47 2.61 0.18
CA GLY A 231 3.63 2.22 1.00
C GLY A 231 4.99 2.68 0.47
N SER A 232 5.02 3.71 -0.38
CA SER A 232 6.26 4.38 -0.83
C SER A 232 6.65 5.59 0.03
N LEU A 233 5.72 6.08 0.87
CA LEU A 233 5.95 7.12 1.87
C LEU A 233 5.48 6.60 3.24
N SER A 234 6.22 6.90 4.30
CA SER A 234 5.81 6.49 5.64
C SER A 234 4.69 7.37 6.19
N SER A 235 3.90 6.83 7.12
CA SER A 235 2.81 7.57 7.79
C SER A 235 3.35 8.76 8.60
N GLU A 236 4.57 8.64 9.14
CA GLU A 236 5.25 9.72 9.86
C GLU A 236 5.61 10.88 8.92
N ALA A 237 6.09 10.57 7.71
CA ALA A 237 6.41 11.59 6.71
C ALA A 237 5.13 12.31 6.24
N LEU A 238 4.02 11.59 6.07
CA LEU A 238 2.72 12.19 5.77
C LEU A 238 2.23 13.05 6.94
N ALA A 239 2.40 12.61 8.20
CA ALA A 239 2.07 13.39 9.38
C ALA A 239 2.85 14.71 9.42
N GLN A 240 4.14 14.69 9.09
CA GLN A 240 4.96 15.91 8.99
C GLN A 240 4.46 16.86 7.88
N LEU A 241 4.02 16.32 6.76
CA LEU A 241 3.40 17.13 5.71
C LEU A 241 2.08 17.74 6.17
N TYR A 242 1.23 17.02 6.89
CA TYR A 242 0.02 17.58 7.51
C TYR A 242 0.35 18.69 8.52
N ASP A 243 1.39 18.52 9.32
CA ASP A 243 1.87 19.53 10.25
C ASP A 243 2.33 20.82 9.56
N SER A 244 2.88 20.71 8.35
CA SER A 244 3.35 21.86 7.56
C SER A 244 2.23 22.69 6.93
N VAL A 245 0.98 22.18 6.91
CA VAL A 245 -0.18 22.91 6.35
C VAL A 245 -0.57 24.05 7.28
N ALA A 246 -0.62 25.26 6.77
CA ALA A 246 -1.08 26.41 7.53
C ALA A 246 -2.61 26.40 7.69
N PHE A 247 -3.07 26.51 8.95
CA PHE A 247 -4.46 26.69 9.32
C PHE A 247 -4.58 27.85 10.33
N THR A 248 -5.69 28.59 10.25
CA THR A 248 -6.01 29.57 11.27
C THR A 248 -6.47 28.89 12.56
N PRO A 249 -6.37 29.54 13.75
CA PRO A 249 -6.93 29.00 15.00
C PRO A 249 -8.42 28.65 14.88
N GLU A 250 -9.19 29.45 14.14
CA GLU A 250 -10.61 29.23 13.89
C GLU A 250 -10.85 27.95 13.06
N GLN A 251 -10.04 27.71 12.03
CA GLN A 251 -10.12 26.47 11.23
C GLN A 251 -9.81 25.23 12.06
N LEU A 252 -8.83 25.29 12.96
CA LEU A 252 -8.51 24.20 13.87
C LEU A 252 -9.60 23.97 14.90
N ALA A 253 -10.18 25.02 15.46
CA ALA A 253 -11.30 24.93 16.41
C ALA A 253 -12.55 24.32 15.75
N ASN A 254 -12.79 24.64 14.47
CA ASN A 254 -13.94 24.15 13.69
C ASN A 254 -13.53 23.10 12.65
N ALA A 255 -12.55 22.25 12.97
CA ALA A 255 -11.93 21.31 12.03
C ALA A 255 -12.94 20.39 11.32
N LEU A 256 -13.97 19.92 12.02
CA LEU A 256 -15.00 19.07 11.43
C LEU A 256 -15.81 19.81 10.36
N THR A 257 -16.24 21.02 10.64
CA THR A 257 -16.98 21.87 9.68
C THR A 257 -16.12 22.18 8.46
N PHE A 258 -14.85 22.53 8.69
CA PHE A 258 -13.89 22.74 7.60
C PHE A 258 -13.74 21.49 6.75
N ALA A 259 -13.51 20.31 7.37
CA ALA A 259 -13.35 19.05 6.66
C ALA A 259 -14.63 18.58 5.95
N GLN A 260 -15.82 18.97 6.41
CA GLN A 260 -17.07 18.71 5.70
C GLN A 260 -17.17 19.48 4.39
N GLY A 261 -16.67 20.72 4.37
CA GLY A 261 -16.60 21.58 3.17
C GLY A 261 -15.43 21.22 2.24
N ASP A 262 -14.28 20.83 2.81
CA ASP A 262 -13.08 20.44 2.06
C ASP A 262 -12.89 18.90 2.13
N ARG A 263 -13.25 18.21 1.04
CA ARG A 263 -13.10 16.75 0.93
C ARG A 263 -11.68 16.31 0.53
N GLY A 264 -10.82 17.26 0.23
CA GLY A 264 -9.45 17.06 -0.20
C GLY A 264 -8.48 16.71 0.95
N PRO A 265 -7.19 16.66 0.66
CA PRO A 265 -6.15 16.35 1.65
C PRO A 265 -6.06 17.40 2.77
N ARG A 266 -6.42 18.67 2.50
CA ARG A 266 -6.43 19.72 3.54
C ARG A 266 -7.48 19.43 4.61
N GLY A 267 -8.69 18.93 4.22
CA GLY A 267 -9.71 18.51 5.17
C GLY A 267 -9.25 17.36 6.07
N ARG A 268 -8.44 16.43 5.55
CA ARG A 268 -7.82 15.36 6.36
C ARG A 268 -6.71 15.89 7.27
N ALA A 269 -5.87 16.78 6.75
CA ALA A 269 -4.79 17.40 7.51
C ALA A 269 -5.33 18.23 8.70
N VAL A 270 -6.42 19.00 8.53
CA VAL A 270 -7.00 19.78 9.64
C VAL A 270 -7.55 18.87 10.73
N MET A 271 -8.20 17.75 10.37
CA MET A 271 -8.69 16.78 11.34
C MET A 271 -7.56 16.13 12.15
N TYR A 272 -6.46 15.74 11.48
CA TYR A 272 -5.27 15.22 12.16
C TYR A 272 -4.68 16.27 13.12
N ARG A 273 -4.48 17.49 12.65
CA ARG A 273 -3.91 18.57 13.44
C ARG A 273 -4.78 18.97 14.63
N ALA A 274 -6.10 18.98 14.44
CA ALA A 274 -7.04 19.23 15.53
C ALA A 274 -6.96 18.14 16.61
N ALA A 275 -6.85 16.86 16.23
CA ALA A 275 -6.66 15.77 17.18
C ALA A 275 -5.31 15.88 17.92
N LYS A 276 -4.24 16.18 17.19
CA LYS A 276 -2.89 16.36 17.75
C LYS A 276 -2.79 17.52 18.73
N ALA A 277 -3.52 18.60 18.49
CA ALA A 277 -3.52 19.79 19.35
C ALA A 277 -4.24 19.56 20.69
N GLN A 278 -5.04 18.48 20.86
CA GLN A 278 -5.74 18.22 22.10
C GLN A 278 -4.78 17.74 23.20
N THR A 279 -4.84 18.39 24.35
CA THR A 279 -4.06 18.01 25.53
C THR A 279 -4.81 17.05 26.45
N SER A 280 -6.15 17.05 26.40
CA SER A 280 -7.01 16.12 27.14
C SER A 280 -7.20 14.83 26.33
N GLY A 281 -7.10 13.67 27.00
CA GLY A 281 -7.37 12.36 26.39
C GLY A 281 -8.80 12.27 25.85
N LEU A 282 -9.79 12.81 26.58
CA LEU A 282 -11.19 12.83 26.15
C LEU A 282 -11.37 13.62 24.84
N ALA A 283 -10.88 14.84 24.76
CA ALA A 283 -11.00 15.68 23.57
C ALA A 283 -10.24 15.09 22.36
N ARG A 284 -9.08 14.46 22.63
CA ARG A 284 -8.32 13.75 21.57
C ARG A 284 -9.09 12.54 21.04
N ALA A 285 -9.68 11.74 21.92
CA ALA A 285 -10.50 10.58 21.53
C ALA A 285 -11.70 10.99 20.68
N GLU A 286 -12.43 12.05 21.06
CA GLU A 286 -13.52 12.59 20.26
C GLU A 286 -13.06 13.07 18.87
N ALA A 287 -11.94 13.77 18.81
CA ALA A 287 -11.40 14.27 17.55
C ALA A 287 -10.98 13.11 16.63
N LEU A 288 -10.31 12.08 17.15
CA LEU A 288 -9.94 10.86 16.43
C LEU A 288 -11.18 10.11 15.93
N GLN A 289 -12.18 9.92 16.79
CA GLN A 289 -13.42 9.23 16.41
C GLN A 289 -14.12 9.93 15.24
N ARG A 290 -14.25 11.25 15.30
CA ARG A 290 -14.86 12.06 14.23
C ARG A 290 -14.04 11.97 12.94
N SER A 291 -12.70 12.04 13.03
CA SER A 291 -11.78 11.90 11.91
C SER A 291 -11.93 10.53 11.23
N TRP A 292 -11.90 9.44 12.01
CA TRP A 292 -12.01 8.09 11.47
C TRP A 292 -13.40 7.77 10.94
N LYS A 293 -14.46 8.30 11.55
CA LYS A 293 -15.82 8.20 11.01
C LYS A 293 -15.90 8.84 9.62
N LEU A 294 -15.40 10.06 9.49
CA LEU A 294 -15.38 10.78 8.22
C LEU A 294 -14.55 10.04 7.16
N ALA A 295 -13.41 9.46 7.57
CA ALA A 295 -12.54 8.67 6.69
C ALA A 295 -13.19 7.35 6.23
N ARG A 296 -14.02 6.71 7.07
CA ARG A 296 -14.82 5.54 6.66
C ARG A 296 -15.88 5.91 5.62
N GLU A 297 -16.56 7.03 5.80
CA GLU A 297 -17.62 7.50 4.89
C GLU A 297 -17.09 7.94 3.52
N ARG A 298 -15.84 8.42 3.46
CA ARG A 298 -15.26 9.05 2.26
C ARG A 298 -14.10 8.28 1.62
N GLY A 299 -13.71 7.17 2.22
CA GLY A 299 -12.45 6.49 1.92
C GLY A 299 -11.26 7.08 2.68
N GLY A 300 -10.14 6.32 2.73
CA GLY A 300 -8.90 6.75 3.38
C GLY A 300 -8.81 6.40 4.87
N TYR A 301 -9.68 5.52 5.39
CA TYR A 301 -9.64 5.08 6.78
C TYR A 301 -8.27 4.48 7.17
N ALA A 302 -7.71 3.65 6.31
CA ALA A 302 -6.42 3.01 6.53
C ALA A 302 -5.30 4.03 6.77
N THR A 303 -5.16 5.04 5.90
CA THR A 303 -4.20 6.13 6.05
C THR A 303 -4.49 6.97 7.30
N ALA A 304 -5.76 7.32 7.55
CA ALA A 304 -6.14 8.11 8.72
C ALA A 304 -5.78 7.42 10.04
N VAL A 305 -5.95 6.10 10.12
CA VAL A 305 -5.55 5.29 11.29
C VAL A 305 -4.03 5.26 11.44
N ARG A 306 -3.29 4.93 10.37
CA ARG A 306 -1.82 4.82 10.44
C ARG A 306 -1.15 6.14 10.81
N VAL A 307 -1.59 7.25 10.22
CA VAL A 307 -1.06 8.60 10.52
C VAL A 307 -1.34 9.01 11.96
N ALA A 308 -2.52 8.67 12.50
CA ALA A 308 -2.92 9.00 13.86
C ALA A 308 -2.51 7.96 14.91
N LEU A 309 -1.91 6.84 14.52
CA LEU A 309 -1.51 5.77 15.45
C LEU A 309 -0.64 6.27 16.63
N PRO A 310 0.37 7.13 16.43
CA PRO A 310 1.15 7.65 17.55
C PRO A 310 0.28 8.39 18.60
N LEU A 311 -0.72 9.16 18.14
CA LEU A 311 -1.64 9.87 19.02
C LEU A 311 -2.51 8.93 19.85
N LEU A 312 -2.92 7.79 19.26
CA LEU A 312 -3.66 6.74 19.96
C LEU A 312 -2.80 6.04 21.00
N LEU A 313 -1.55 5.72 20.66
CA LEU A 313 -0.62 5.01 21.56
C LEU A 313 -0.23 5.84 22.80
N GLU A 314 -0.29 7.17 22.72
CA GLU A 314 -0.09 8.08 23.87
C GLU A 314 -1.27 8.10 24.85
N MET A 315 -2.42 7.49 24.48
CA MET A 315 -3.64 7.53 25.29
C MET A 315 -3.81 6.21 26.07
N PRO A 316 -3.71 6.21 27.40
CA PRO A 316 -4.04 5.02 28.18
C PRO A 316 -5.56 4.77 28.19
N PRO A 317 -6.01 3.50 28.18
CA PRO A 317 -7.43 3.19 28.39
C PRO A 317 -7.91 3.73 29.76
N ALA A 318 -9.03 4.45 29.75
CA ALA A 318 -9.67 4.99 30.95
C ALA A 318 -11.20 4.91 30.80
N SER A 319 -11.95 4.81 31.93
CA SER A 319 -13.41 4.62 31.89
C SER A 319 -14.14 5.75 31.14
N GLU A 320 -13.63 6.98 31.23
CA GLU A 320 -14.15 8.12 30.48
C GLU A 320 -14.01 7.99 28.96
N LEU A 321 -13.14 7.07 28.48
CA LEU A 321 -12.88 6.78 27.07
C LEU A 321 -13.63 5.53 26.55
N SER A 322 -14.54 4.97 27.34
CA SER A 322 -15.27 3.74 26.97
C SER A 322 -16.05 3.88 25.67
N PHE A 323 -16.58 5.07 25.35
CA PHE A 323 -17.28 5.37 24.10
C PHE A 323 -16.39 5.23 22.85
N PHE A 324 -15.09 5.44 23.01
CA PHE A 324 -14.08 5.40 21.94
C PHE A 324 -13.40 4.02 21.82
N ALA A 325 -13.52 3.18 22.84
CA ALA A 325 -12.73 1.97 22.98
C ALA A 325 -12.88 0.99 21.80
N ALA A 326 -14.08 0.87 21.22
CA ALA A 326 -14.30 0.04 20.03
C ALA A 326 -13.52 0.54 18.80
N ASP A 327 -13.47 1.86 18.59
CA ASP A 327 -12.69 2.46 17.50
C ASP A 327 -11.18 2.31 17.74
N ALA A 328 -10.74 2.44 18.99
CA ALA A 328 -9.34 2.21 19.38
C ALA A 328 -8.92 0.76 19.12
N VAL A 329 -9.73 -0.24 19.54
CA VAL A 329 -9.47 -1.66 19.28
C VAL A 329 -9.35 -1.93 17.78
N ARG A 330 -10.28 -1.42 16.96
CA ARG A 330 -10.22 -1.59 15.49
C ARG A 330 -8.93 -1.01 14.90
N ALA A 331 -8.58 0.20 15.28
CA ALA A 331 -7.38 0.89 14.78
C ALA A 331 -6.09 0.15 15.18
N LEU A 332 -6.01 -0.31 16.42
CA LEU A 332 -4.86 -1.05 16.94
C LEU A 332 -4.71 -2.41 16.27
N LEU A 333 -5.80 -3.17 16.10
CA LEU A 333 -5.76 -4.45 15.39
C LEU A 333 -5.41 -4.28 13.91
N PHE A 334 -5.95 -3.25 13.24
CA PHE A 334 -5.60 -2.91 11.87
C PHE A 334 -4.10 -2.64 11.68
N THR A 335 -3.46 -2.06 12.70
CA THR A 335 -2.02 -1.75 12.69
C THR A 335 -1.15 -2.81 13.38
N GLY A 336 -1.71 -3.97 13.70
CA GLY A 336 -0.99 -5.10 14.31
C GLY A 336 -0.61 -4.92 15.77
N LYS A 337 -1.20 -3.93 16.47
CA LYS A 337 -0.94 -3.63 17.88
C LYS A 337 -1.86 -4.43 18.82
N ILE A 338 -1.64 -5.76 18.83
CA ILE A 338 -2.54 -6.72 19.51
C ILE A 338 -2.54 -6.49 21.04
N GLU A 339 -1.39 -6.26 21.66
CA GLU A 339 -1.29 -6.07 23.11
C GLU A 339 -1.99 -4.80 23.57
N GLU A 340 -1.85 -3.71 22.82
CA GLU A 340 -2.54 -2.46 23.09
C GLU A 340 -4.05 -2.63 22.89
N ALA A 341 -4.49 -3.35 21.87
CA ALA A 341 -5.89 -3.67 21.64
C ALA A 341 -6.50 -4.47 22.79
N ARG A 342 -5.76 -5.43 23.38
CA ARG A 342 -6.19 -6.19 24.58
C ARG A 342 -6.45 -5.27 25.78
N ARG A 343 -5.60 -4.26 25.99
CA ARG A 343 -5.79 -3.30 27.09
C ARG A 343 -7.10 -2.51 26.92
N TRP A 344 -7.36 -2.00 25.71
CA TRP A 344 -8.60 -1.30 25.40
C TRP A 344 -9.82 -2.21 25.51
N ARG A 345 -9.71 -3.47 25.08
CA ARG A 345 -10.79 -4.44 25.24
C ARG A 345 -11.10 -4.73 26.72
N THR A 346 -10.07 -4.82 27.56
CA THR A 346 -10.29 -5.03 29.01
C THR A 346 -11.17 -3.93 29.60
N LEU A 347 -10.99 -2.68 29.17
CA LEU A 347 -11.86 -1.58 29.53
C LEU A 347 -13.31 -1.81 29.07
N VAL A 348 -13.50 -2.13 27.78
CA VAL A 348 -14.85 -2.38 27.23
C VAL A 348 -15.57 -3.49 28.00
N LYS A 349 -14.85 -4.58 28.29
CA LYS A 349 -15.39 -5.73 29.01
C LYS A 349 -15.78 -5.37 30.47
N ALA A 350 -14.95 -4.60 31.15
CA ALA A 350 -15.24 -4.15 32.50
C ALA A 350 -16.49 -3.27 32.55
N GLU A 351 -16.64 -2.32 31.65
CA GLU A 351 -17.81 -1.45 31.53
C GLU A 351 -19.08 -2.25 31.16
N ALA A 352 -18.96 -3.23 30.24
CA ALA A 352 -20.08 -4.11 29.91
C ALA A 352 -20.55 -4.94 31.12
N MET A 353 -19.60 -5.46 31.91
CA MET A 353 -19.92 -6.19 33.18
C MET A 353 -20.53 -5.30 34.23
N ALA A 354 -20.24 -4.01 34.23
CA ALA A 354 -20.88 -3.01 35.11
C ALA A 354 -22.29 -2.60 34.65
N GLY A 355 -22.81 -3.20 33.56
CA GLY A 355 -24.16 -2.95 33.07
C GLY A 355 -24.28 -1.80 32.08
N ASN A 356 -23.16 -1.32 31.51
CA ASN A 356 -23.18 -0.31 30.45
C ASN A 356 -23.59 -0.96 29.11
N GLU A 357 -24.84 -0.68 28.68
CA GLU A 357 -25.38 -1.24 27.44
C GLU A 357 -24.56 -0.86 26.18
N ALA A 358 -24.05 0.38 26.12
CA ALA A 358 -23.21 0.82 25.00
C ALA A 358 -21.88 0.07 24.96
N ALA A 359 -21.30 -0.23 26.11
CA ALA A 359 -20.09 -1.06 26.21
C ALA A 359 -20.37 -2.52 25.83
N THR A 360 -21.53 -3.07 26.21
CA THR A 360 -21.96 -4.42 25.80
C THR A 360 -22.09 -4.52 24.28
N ALA A 361 -22.74 -3.55 23.63
CA ALA A 361 -22.82 -3.48 22.18
C ALA A 361 -21.42 -3.32 21.53
N SER A 362 -20.55 -2.49 22.10
CA SER A 362 -19.18 -2.28 21.64
C SER A 362 -18.34 -3.55 21.76
N GLU A 363 -18.46 -4.31 22.84
CA GLU A 363 -17.77 -5.59 23.03
C GLU A 363 -18.19 -6.60 21.97
N ALA A 364 -19.51 -6.71 21.71
CA ALA A 364 -20.03 -7.57 20.66
C ALA A 364 -19.49 -7.16 19.26
N LEU A 365 -19.42 -5.85 18.95
CA LEU A 365 -18.95 -5.36 17.65
C LEU A 365 -17.45 -5.57 17.44
N VAL A 366 -16.61 -5.53 18.45
CA VAL A 366 -15.15 -5.74 18.29
C VAL A 366 -14.74 -7.22 18.42
N TRP A 367 -15.63 -8.07 18.94
CA TRP A 367 -15.35 -9.50 19.12
C TRP A 367 -14.80 -10.17 17.84
N PRO A 368 -15.36 -10.01 16.60
CA PRO A 368 -14.86 -10.70 15.43
C PRO A 368 -13.39 -10.40 15.15
N LEU A 369 -12.99 -9.14 15.29
CA LEU A 369 -11.63 -8.70 15.02
C LEU A 369 -10.64 -9.27 16.03
N LEU A 370 -10.99 -9.25 17.32
CA LEU A 370 -10.19 -9.86 18.38
C LEU A 370 -10.06 -11.36 18.18
N TRP A 371 -11.17 -12.02 17.85
CA TRP A 371 -11.19 -13.44 17.59
C TRP A 371 -10.31 -13.85 16.40
N LEU A 372 -10.28 -13.04 15.33
CA LEU A 372 -9.42 -13.26 14.17
C LEU A 372 -7.94 -12.99 14.48
N ALA A 373 -7.66 -11.93 15.24
CA ALA A 373 -6.30 -11.46 15.52
C ALA A 373 -5.58 -12.32 16.56
N ASP A 374 -6.30 -12.82 17.57
CA ASP A 374 -5.72 -13.32 18.81
C ASP A 374 -6.07 -14.79 19.06
N ALA A 375 -5.09 -15.68 18.84
CA ALA A 375 -5.27 -17.12 19.05
C ALA A 375 -5.47 -17.47 20.55
N GLU A 376 -4.90 -16.70 21.48
CA GLU A 376 -5.09 -16.92 22.92
C GLU A 376 -6.51 -16.53 23.34
N GLU A 377 -7.01 -15.40 22.80
CA GLU A 377 -8.39 -14.99 23.02
C GLU A 377 -9.37 -16.10 22.58
N ARG A 378 -9.16 -16.70 21.40
CA ARG A 378 -9.97 -17.82 20.92
C ARG A 378 -9.98 -19.02 21.88
N LYS A 379 -8.81 -19.35 22.44
CA LYS A 379 -8.68 -20.48 23.40
C LYS A 379 -9.36 -20.19 24.73
N ASN A 380 -9.34 -18.94 25.16
CA ASN A 380 -9.83 -18.51 26.47
C ASN A 380 -11.33 -18.17 26.45
N ASP A 381 -11.90 -17.80 25.31
CA ASP A 381 -13.34 -17.56 25.16
C ASP A 381 -14.10 -18.89 25.17
N LYS A 382 -14.81 -19.18 26.26
CA LYS A 382 -15.63 -20.37 26.42
C LYS A 382 -17.06 -20.19 25.92
N THR A 383 -17.41 -19.00 25.45
CA THR A 383 -18.75 -18.73 24.92
C THR A 383 -18.91 -19.44 23.55
N PRO A 384 -20.01 -20.17 23.34
CA PRO A 384 -20.26 -20.81 22.04
C PRO A 384 -20.21 -19.81 20.90
N LEU A 385 -19.57 -20.19 19.79
CA LEU A 385 -19.38 -19.34 18.61
C LEU A 385 -20.70 -18.80 18.05
N ALA A 386 -21.75 -19.63 18.03
CA ALA A 386 -23.09 -19.22 17.60
C ALA A 386 -23.67 -18.11 18.48
N THR A 387 -23.45 -18.17 19.79
CA THR A 387 -23.90 -17.14 20.74
C THR A 387 -23.17 -15.81 20.47
N ARG A 388 -21.88 -15.84 20.27
CA ARG A 388 -21.08 -14.65 19.92
C ARG A 388 -21.51 -14.07 18.57
N PHE A 389 -21.71 -14.91 17.58
CA PHE A 389 -22.17 -14.50 16.26
C PHE A 389 -23.57 -13.85 16.32
N ALA A 390 -24.50 -14.41 17.11
CA ALA A 390 -25.82 -13.85 17.30
C ALA A 390 -25.78 -12.47 17.99
N ALA A 391 -25.00 -12.34 19.08
CA ALA A 391 -24.81 -11.07 19.79
C ALA A 391 -24.20 -10.00 18.88
N TRP A 392 -23.20 -10.36 18.07
CA TRP A 392 -22.61 -9.45 17.10
C TRP A 392 -23.61 -9.01 16.01
N ARG A 393 -24.45 -9.91 15.50
CA ARG A 393 -25.51 -9.54 14.56
C ARG A 393 -26.53 -8.61 15.19
N GLN A 394 -26.94 -8.86 16.41
CA GLN A 394 -27.87 -8.01 17.15
C GLN A 394 -27.28 -6.59 17.35
N ALA A 395 -26.01 -6.48 17.68
CA ALA A 395 -25.34 -5.17 17.83
C ALA A 395 -25.31 -4.34 16.51
N GLN A 396 -25.64 -4.95 15.37
CA GLN A 396 -25.73 -4.30 14.07
C GLN A 396 -27.16 -3.98 13.61
N GLU A 397 -28.13 -3.90 14.49
CA GLU A 397 -29.54 -3.64 14.13
C GLU A 397 -29.76 -2.35 13.33
N LYS A 398 -28.88 -1.37 13.46
CA LYS A 398 -28.92 -0.09 12.73
C LYS A 398 -28.31 -0.17 11.32
N VAL A 399 -27.72 -1.29 10.94
CA VAL A 399 -27.14 -1.50 9.61
C VAL A 399 -28.23 -2.04 8.69
N ASP A 400 -28.24 -1.59 7.42
CA ASP A 400 -29.22 -2.09 6.46
C ASP A 400 -29.09 -3.62 6.28
N ALA A 401 -30.21 -4.29 5.97
CA ALA A 401 -30.27 -5.74 5.94
C ALA A 401 -29.35 -6.39 4.88
N ALA A 402 -29.06 -5.72 3.76
CA ALA A 402 -28.17 -6.24 2.73
C ALA A 402 -26.71 -6.18 3.19
N ALA A 403 -26.30 -5.05 3.77
CA ALA A 403 -24.96 -4.88 4.34
C ALA A 403 -24.74 -5.84 5.52
N GLN A 404 -25.75 -6.06 6.39
CA GLN A 404 -25.67 -7.01 7.49
C GLN A 404 -25.49 -8.45 6.98
N ARG A 405 -26.21 -8.84 5.92
CA ARG A 405 -26.03 -10.17 5.28
C ARG A 405 -24.62 -10.34 4.73
N GLY A 406 -24.13 -9.34 3.96
CA GLY A 406 -22.78 -9.37 3.40
C GLY A 406 -21.68 -9.49 4.47
N ARG A 407 -21.79 -8.70 5.55
CA ARG A 407 -20.87 -8.77 6.71
C ARG A 407 -20.95 -10.13 7.40
N SER A 408 -22.16 -10.68 7.58
CA SER A 408 -22.35 -11.99 8.21
C SER A 408 -21.74 -13.11 7.38
N ALA A 409 -21.90 -13.08 6.05
CA ALA A 409 -21.28 -14.02 5.13
C ALA A 409 -19.75 -13.93 5.17
N LEU A 410 -19.21 -12.73 5.13
CA LEU A 410 -17.76 -12.53 5.24
C LEU A 410 -17.22 -13.03 6.58
N LEU A 411 -17.86 -12.69 7.71
CA LEU A 411 -17.41 -13.16 9.02
C LEU A 411 -17.41 -14.66 9.12
N ALA A 412 -18.47 -15.32 8.66
CA ALA A 412 -18.53 -16.79 8.64
C ALA A 412 -17.41 -17.39 7.77
N THR A 413 -17.14 -16.78 6.62
CA THR A 413 -16.03 -17.16 5.74
C THR A 413 -14.69 -17.05 6.47
N LEU A 414 -14.41 -15.92 7.14
CA LEU A 414 -13.19 -15.71 7.89
C LEU A 414 -13.03 -16.67 9.07
N ILE A 415 -14.13 -17.04 9.74
CA ILE A 415 -14.16 -18.04 10.80
C ILE A 415 -13.74 -19.41 10.25
N VAL A 416 -14.34 -19.84 9.14
CA VAL A 416 -14.00 -21.12 8.49
C VAL A 416 -12.55 -21.13 8.03
N SER A 417 -12.11 -20.08 7.34
CA SER A 417 -10.72 -19.96 6.89
C SER A 417 -9.70 -19.82 8.03
N SER A 418 -10.14 -19.55 9.26
CA SER A 418 -9.25 -19.65 10.44
C SER A 418 -9.11 -21.07 11.00
N GLY A 419 -9.76 -22.06 10.38
CA GLY A 419 -9.70 -23.48 10.72
C GLY A 419 -10.79 -23.96 11.67
N GLU A 420 -11.75 -23.10 11.99
CA GLU A 420 -12.91 -23.50 12.80
C GLU A 420 -13.99 -24.12 11.93
N ARG A 421 -14.70 -25.10 12.51
CA ARG A 421 -15.87 -25.69 11.85
C ARG A 421 -17.08 -24.76 11.99
N PRO A 422 -17.82 -24.53 10.91
CA PRO A 422 -19.00 -23.68 10.99
C PRO A 422 -20.07 -24.34 11.89
N ASP A 423 -20.59 -23.57 12.84
CA ASP A 423 -21.70 -23.99 13.69
C ASP A 423 -22.99 -24.07 12.83
N PRO A 424 -23.82 -25.14 12.97
CA PRO A 424 -25.09 -25.26 12.24
C PRO A 424 -26.02 -24.05 12.38
N ALA A 425 -26.01 -23.36 13.53
CA ALA A 425 -26.80 -22.17 13.73
C ALA A 425 -26.30 -20.98 12.89
N ILE A 426 -24.97 -20.86 12.70
CA ILE A 426 -24.39 -19.86 11.79
C ILE A 426 -24.76 -20.17 10.34
N ILE A 427 -24.67 -21.44 9.93
CA ILE A 427 -25.06 -21.88 8.59
C ILE A 427 -26.54 -21.51 8.33
N ASN A 428 -27.43 -21.89 9.25
CA ASN A 428 -28.86 -21.60 9.13
C ASN A 428 -29.16 -20.11 9.06
N ALA A 429 -28.40 -19.27 9.78
CA ALA A 429 -28.54 -17.82 9.76
C ALA A 429 -28.11 -17.18 8.43
N LEU A 430 -27.34 -17.89 7.61
CA LEU A 430 -26.84 -17.45 6.31
C LEU A 430 -27.63 -18.03 5.13
N LEU A 431 -28.44 -19.07 5.34
CA LEU A 431 -29.26 -19.64 4.28
C LEU A 431 -30.28 -18.60 3.77
N PRO A 432 -30.32 -18.34 2.46
CA PRO A 432 -31.29 -17.41 1.91
C PRO A 432 -32.70 -18.01 1.96
N SER A 433 -33.69 -17.16 2.17
CA SER A 433 -35.10 -17.57 2.11
C SER A 433 -35.56 -17.90 0.69
N THR A 434 -34.89 -17.33 -0.32
CA THR A 434 -35.08 -17.58 -1.75
C THR A 434 -33.74 -17.62 -2.46
N LEU A 435 -33.59 -18.58 -3.39
CA LEU A 435 -32.38 -18.65 -4.21
C LEU A 435 -32.36 -17.53 -5.22
N THR A 436 -31.54 -16.52 -4.98
CA THR A 436 -31.21 -15.46 -5.95
C THR A 436 -29.88 -15.79 -6.59
N ARG A 437 -29.84 -15.67 -7.93
CA ARG A 437 -28.59 -15.87 -8.68
C ARG A 437 -27.85 -14.54 -8.74
N GLU A 438 -27.03 -14.27 -7.74
CA GLU A 438 -26.13 -13.11 -7.79
C GLU A 438 -24.79 -13.55 -8.42
N PRO A 439 -24.31 -12.85 -9.48
CA PRO A 439 -23.01 -13.11 -10.03
C PRO A 439 -21.94 -12.71 -9.00
N ALA A 440 -21.23 -13.70 -8.46
CA ALA A 440 -20.07 -13.43 -7.62
C ALA A 440 -18.82 -13.32 -8.51
N PRO A 441 -18.00 -12.27 -8.40
CA PRO A 441 -16.75 -12.20 -9.12
C PRO A 441 -15.82 -13.33 -8.67
N MET A 442 -15.45 -14.18 -9.62
CA MET A 442 -14.51 -15.29 -9.39
C MET A 442 -13.09 -14.81 -9.72
N PRO A 443 -12.07 -15.30 -9.02
CA PRO A 443 -10.68 -15.02 -9.37
C PRO A 443 -10.36 -15.59 -10.75
N ASN A 444 -9.29 -15.07 -11.38
CA ASN A 444 -8.81 -15.61 -12.65
C ASN A 444 -8.53 -17.13 -12.52
N LEU A 445 -9.07 -17.92 -13.44
CA LEU A 445 -8.97 -19.38 -13.40
C LEU A 445 -7.52 -19.88 -13.36
N GLY A 446 -6.62 -19.21 -14.11
CA GLY A 446 -5.21 -19.59 -14.13
C GLY A 446 -4.52 -19.35 -12.78
N LEU A 447 -4.86 -18.26 -12.08
CA LEU A 447 -4.36 -17.99 -10.73
C LEU A 447 -4.90 -19.01 -9.73
N TRP A 448 -6.19 -19.33 -9.80
CA TRP A 448 -6.83 -20.32 -8.93
C TRP A 448 -6.24 -21.73 -9.10
N LEU A 449 -6.10 -22.20 -10.33
CA LEU A 449 -5.47 -23.51 -10.60
C LEU A 449 -3.99 -23.51 -10.21
N GLY A 450 -3.31 -22.38 -10.43
CA GLY A 450 -1.90 -22.21 -10.09
C GLY A 450 -1.62 -22.29 -8.60
N VAL A 451 -2.47 -21.68 -7.76
CA VAL A 451 -2.32 -21.76 -6.29
C VAL A 451 -2.46 -23.20 -5.80
N GLY A 452 -3.42 -23.99 -6.32
CA GLY A 452 -3.58 -25.40 -5.99
C GLY A 452 -2.33 -26.20 -6.34
N ALA A 453 -1.84 -26.09 -7.58
CA ALA A 453 -0.64 -26.79 -8.02
C ALA A 453 0.64 -26.39 -7.25
N ALA A 454 0.74 -25.12 -6.83
CA ALA A 454 1.86 -24.66 -6.00
C ALA A 454 1.81 -25.27 -4.59
N LEU A 455 0.63 -25.33 -3.97
CA LEU A 455 0.41 -25.96 -2.67
C LEU A 455 0.74 -27.45 -2.67
N GLU A 456 0.20 -28.21 -3.63
CA GLU A 456 0.45 -29.65 -3.76
C GLU A 456 1.94 -29.97 -3.91
N SER A 457 2.71 -29.05 -4.48
CA SER A 457 4.14 -29.19 -4.69
C SER A 457 4.99 -28.55 -3.59
N GLY A 458 4.39 -28.01 -2.53
CA GLY A 458 5.08 -27.35 -1.41
C GLY A 458 5.83 -26.06 -1.78
N ARG A 459 5.44 -25.38 -2.86
CA ARG A 459 6.11 -24.16 -3.35
C ARG A 459 5.55 -22.89 -2.68
N VAL A 460 5.96 -22.65 -1.45
CA VAL A 460 5.46 -21.57 -0.58
C VAL A 460 5.51 -20.19 -1.26
N ALA A 461 6.64 -19.83 -1.87
CA ALA A 461 6.80 -18.52 -2.51
C ALA A 461 5.85 -18.33 -3.70
N GLU A 462 5.66 -19.36 -4.54
CA GLU A 462 4.70 -19.30 -5.65
C GLU A 462 3.26 -19.21 -5.14
N THR A 463 2.92 -19.99 -4.10
CA THR A 463 1.61 -19.92 -3.46
C THR A 463 1.30 -18.50 -3.00
N ALA A 464 2.26 -17.85 -2.34
CA ALA A 464 2.10 -16.47 -1.86
C ALA A 464 1.96 -15.46 -3.02
N LEU A 465 2.72 -15.60 -4.11
CA LEU A 465 2.58 -14.75 -5.30
C LEU A 465 1.21 -14.92 -5.94
N PHE A 466 0.75 -16.15 -6.16
CA PHE A 466 -0.61 -16.40 -6.66
C PHE A 466 -1.68 -15.79 -5.75
N ALA A 467 -1.52 -15.91 -4.44
CA ALA A 467 -2.44 -15.36 -3.46
C ALA A 467 -2.54 -13.82 -3.56
N ILE A 468 -1.41 -13.14 -3.68
CA ILE A 468 -1.36 -11.68 -3.83
C ILE A 468 -2.00 -11.26 -5.16
N ASP A 469 -1.67 -11.94 -6.27
CA ASP A 469 -2.22 -11.63 -7.60
C ASP A 469 -3.73 -11.86 -7.67
N MET A 470 -4.26 -12.87 -6.94
CA MET A 470 -5.69 -13.12 -6.83
C MET A 470 -6.45 -12.00 -6.10
N LEU A 471 -5.83 -11.36 -5.11
CA LEU A 471 -6.42 -10.23 -4.38
C LEU A 471 -6.49 -8.96 -5.25
N GLY A 472 -5.56 -8.81 -6.20
CA GLY A 472 -5.48 -7.63 -7.06
C GLY A 472 -5.04 -6.36 -6.33
N PRO A 473 -5.21 -5.18 -6.96
CA PRO A 473 -4.66 -3.92 -6.46
C PRO A 473 -5.35 -3.38 -5.20
N GLU A 474 -6.58 -3.76 -4.94
CA GLU A 474 -7.34 -3.33 -3.76
C GLU A 474 -7.13 -4.25 -2.56
N GLY A 475 -6.41 -5.36 -2.75
CA GLY A 475 -6.14 -6.33 -1.69
C GLY A 475 -7.37 -7.05 -1.19
N ALA A 476 -7.35 -7.52 0.06
CA ALA A 476 -8.45 -8.23 0.68
C ALA A 476 -9.72 -7.34 0.84
N ALA A 477 -9.56 -6.03 0.85
CA ALA A 477 -10.66 -5.07 0.95
C ALA A 477 -11.58 -5.05 -0.29
N GLY A 478 -11.01 -5.26 -1.49
CA GLY A 478 -11.73 -5.26 -2.76
C GLY A 478 -12.12 -6.64 -3.28
N ALA A 479 -11.58 -7.70 -2.67
CA ALA A 479 -11.81 -9.07 -3.11
C ALA A 479 -13.16 -9.62 -2.63
N SER A 480 -13.75 -10.53 -3.41
CA SER A 480 -14.96 -11.24 -2.99
C SER A 480 -14.68 -12.14 -1.77
N PRO A 481 -15.67 -12.42 -0.91
CA PRO A 481 -15.49 -13.34 0.22
C PRO A 481 -14.93 -14.70 -0.18
N HIS A 482 -15.29 -15.21 -1.36
CA HIS A 482 -14.75 -16.47 -1.90
C HIS A 482 -13.25 -16.36 -2.22
N THR A 483 -12.84 -15.26 -2.87
CA THR A 483 -11.42 -15.00 -3.17
C THR A 483 -10.63 -14.85 -1.88
N VAL A 484 -11.17 -14.12 -0.91
CA VAL A 484 -10.54 -13.98 0.41
C VAL A 484 -10.36 -15.33 1.07
N ALA A 485 -11.40 -16.20 1.10
CA ALA A 485 -11.30 -17.54 1.65
C ALA A 485 -10.18 -18.35 1.00
N LEU A 486 -10.18 -18.43 -0.34
CA LEU A 486 -9.17 -19.18 -1.09
C LEU A 486 -7.74 -18.71 -0.78
N VAL A 487 -7.55 -17.40 -0.69
CA VAL A 487 -6.24 -16.80 -0.37
C VAL A 487 -5.82 -17.13 1.06
N LEU A 488 -6.71 -16.96 2.03
CA LEU A 488 -6.42 -17.24 3.44
C LEU A 488 -6.09 -18.72 3.66
N ASP A 489 -6.88 -19.63 3.06
CA ASP A 489 -6.66 -21.07 3.14
C ASP A 489 -5.34 -21.47 2.49
N ALA A 490 -5.00 -20.87 1.33
CA ALA A 490 -3.74 -21.11 0.65
C ALA A 490 -2.53 -20.64 1.46
N LEU A 491 -2.59 -19.45 2.04
CA LEU A 491 -1.51 -18.91 2.87
C LEU A 491 -1.31 -19.73 4.14
N ARG A 492 -2.39 -20.17 4.79
CA ARG A 492 -2.31 -21.03 5.98
C ARG A 492 -1.74 -22.42 5.65
N ALA A 493 -2.20 -23.03 4.56
CA ALA A 493 -1.66 -24.31 4.09
C ALA A 493 -0.17 -24.20 3.73
N ALA A 494 0.28 -23.02 3.31
CA ALA A 494 1.70 -22.72 3.07
C ALA A 494 2.49 -22.34 4.34
N GLY A 495 1.87 -22.32 5.53
CA GLY A 495 2.52 -21.94 6.81
C GLY A 495 2.67 -20.43 7.01
N LEU A 496 1.95 -19.61 6.25
CA LEU A 496 1.98 -18.14 6.33
C LEU A 496 0.80 -17.60 7.17
N ASP A 497 0.60 -18.18 8.37
CA ASP A 497 -0.53 -17.88 9.25
C ASP A 497 -0.60 -16.41 9.70
N ALA A 498 0.54 -15.77 9.89
CA ALA A 498 0.59 -14.36 10.30
C ALA A 498 0.06 -13.45 9.18
N ASP A 499 0.42 -13.74 7.93
CA ASP A 499 -0.04 -13.01 6.76
C ASP A 499 -1.52 -13.22 6.50
N ALA A 500 -1.98 -14.47 6.62
CA ALA A 500 -3.39 -14.81 6.51
C ALA A 500 -4.22 -14.05 7.56
N ARG A 501 -3.77 -13.98 8.82
CA ARG A 501 -4.45 -13.20 9.86
C ARG A 501 -4.50 -11.70 9.54
N ALA A 502 -3.40 -11.12 9.10
CA ALA A 502 -3.36 -9.71 8.76
C ALA A 502 -4.33 -9.35 7.62
N LEU A 503 -4.39 -10.19 6.58
CA LEU A 503 -5.34 -10.05 5.47
C LEU A 503 -6.79 -10.26 5.91
N ALA A 504 -7.04 -11.20 6.82
CA ALA A 504 -8.38 -11.42 7.38
C ALA A 504 -8.89 -10.20 8.16
N ILE A 505 -8.01 -9.57 8.95
CA ILE A 505 -8.32 -8.34 9.70
C ILE A 505 -8.57 -7.18 8.72
N GLU A 506 -7.75 -7.05 7.68
CA GLU A 506 -7.96 -6.03 6.65
C GLU A 506 -9.32 -6.19 5.97
N ALA A 507 -9.67 -7.39 5.51
CA ALA A 507 -10.96 -7.69 4.90
C ALA A 507 -12.13 -7.38 5.86
N ALA A 508 -12.02 -7.80 7.11
CA ALA A 508 -13.03 -7.58 8.13
C ALA A 508 -13.28 -6.08 8.37
N ILE A 509 -12.22 -5.31 8.56
CA ILE A 509 -12.31 -3.85 8.82
C ILE A 509 -12.83 -3.10 7.59
N ALA A 510 -12.39 -3.46 6.38
CA ALA A 510 -12.88 -2.87 5.14
C ALA A 510 -14.37 -3.08 4.94
N ALA A 511 -14.89 -4.24 5.31
CA ALA A 511 -16.32 -4.55 5.27
C ALA A 511 -17.11 -3.91 6.41
N GLY A 512 -16.43 -3.30 7.40
CA GLY A 512 -17.06 -2.64 8.56
C GLY A 512 -17.47 -3.58 9.68
N LEU A 513 -16.73 -4.68 9.84
CA LEU A 513 -16.83 -5.57 10.99
C LEU A 513 -16.22 -4.93 12.21
#